data_d5c1437eba77c83b474905856c285bf7
#
_entry.id   d5c1437eba77c83b474905856c285bf7
#
_cell.length_a   1.000
_cell.length_b   1.000
_cell.length_c   1.000
_cell.angle_alpha   90.00
_cell.angle_beta   90.00
_cell.angle_gamma   90.00
#
_symmetry.space_group_name_H-M   'P 1'
#
loop_
_entity.id
_entity.type
_entity.pdbx_description
1 polymer ?
#
loop_
_entity_poly.entity_id
_entity_poly.type
_entity_poly.pdbx_seq_one_letter_code
_entity_poly.pdbx_strand_id
1 'polypeptide(L)'
;MNKSQQAGFTLIELVMVIVILGVLAAVALPKFVNVDDDAKQAAVNGVAGALSSASAINYASRKANSGKGNSVANCTDVANSLQGGLPTGYVITAAAITPADTTKTDCVVTANSKTANFTATSIN
;
A
#
# COMPACT_ATOMS: atom_id res chain seq x y z
N MET A 1 22.68 -4.02 -59.06
CA MET A 1 22.37 -4.31 -57.68
C MET A 1 22.37 -3.02 -56.89
N ASN A 2 21.31 -2.77 -56.19
CA ASN A 2 21.13 -1.53 -55.51
C ASN A 2 21.56 -1.67 -54.03
N LYS A 3 22.76 -1.21 -53.70
CA LYS A 3 23.32 -1.31 -52.35
C LYS A 3 22.61 -0.38 -51.34
N SER A 4 21.95 0.65 -51.84
CA SER A 4 21.24 1.59 -50.95
C SER A 4 20.06 0.95 -50.21
N GLN A 5 19.49 -0.13 -50.74
CA GLN A 5 18.41 -0.87 -50.10
C GLN A 5 18.88 -1.72 -48.92
N GLN A 6 20.18 -1.94 -48.82
CA GLN A 6 20.78 -2.71 -47.74
C GLN A 6 21.47 -1.83 -46.71
N ALA A 7 21.44 -0.52 -46.90
CA ALA A 7 22.05 0.41 -45.98
C ALA A 7 21.24 0.40 -44.67
N GLY A 8 21.89 0.06 -43.58
CA GLY A 8 21.35 0.23 -42.25
C GLY A 8 21.47 1.68 -41.79
N PHE A 9 21.38 1.87 -40.51
CA PHE A 9 21.58 3.18 -39.87
C PHE A 9 23.03 3.66 -40.12
N THR A 10 23.18 4.94 -40.33
CA THR A 10 24.50 5.55 -40.27
C THR A 10 25.00 5.64 -38.85
N LEU A 11 26.31 5.78 -38.67
CA LEU A 11 26.90 5.93 -37.36
C LEU A 11 26.32 7.16 -36.61
N ILE A 12 26.15 8.27 -37.33
CA ILE A 12 25.62 9.49 -36.72
C ILE A 12 24.15 9.32 -36.27
N GLU A 13 23.35 8.62 -37.05
CA GLU A 13 21.95 8.32 -36.67
C GLU A 13 21.89 7.49 -35.39
N LEU A 14 22.72 6.47 -35.27
CA LEU A 14 22.78 5.66 -34.08
C LEU A 14 23.27 6.46 -32.86
N VAL A 15 24.33 7.25 -33.03
CA VAL A 15 24.86 8.09 -31.95
C VAL A 15 23.81 9.09 -31.47
N MET A 16 23.10 9.73 -32.37
CA MET A 16 22.04 10.69 -32.01
C MET A 16 20.91 10.02 -31.27
N VAL A 17 20.52 8.82 -31.65
CA VAL A 17 19.47 8.05 -30.95
C VAL A 17 19.89 7.74 -29.52
N ILE A 18 21.08 7.22 -29.30
CA ILE A 18 21.53 6.88 -27.95
C ILE A 18 21.74 8.12 -27.07
N VAL A 19 22.17 9.24 -27.62
CA VAL A 19 22.28 10.50 -26.89
C VAL A 19 20.91 11.03 -26.46
N ILE A 20 19.95 11.03 -27.39
CA ILE A 20 18.58 11.46 -27.07
C ILE A 20 17.96 10.56 -26.02
N LEU A 21 18.09 9.24 -26.15
CA LEU A 21 17.58 8.29 -25.16
C LEU A 21 18.26 8.46 -23.80
N GLY A 22 19.55 8.73 -23.78
CA GLY A 22 20.30 8.99 -22.55
C GLY A 22 19.80 10.23 -21.82
N VAL A 23 19.57 11.32 -22.52
CA VAL A 23 19.03 12.57 -21.95
C VAL A 23 17.61 12.35 -21.43
N LEU A 24 16.75 11.68 -22.21
CA LEU A 24 15.38 11.38 -21.80
C LEU A 24 15.35 10.47 -20.57
N ALA A 25 16.20 9.45 -20.53
CA ALA A 25 16.32 8.56 -19.38
C ALA A 25 16.76 9.31 -18.12
N ALA A 26 17.70 10.23 -18.22
CA ALA A 26 18.17 11.02 -17.08
C ALA A 26 17.06 11.88 -16.45
N VAL A 27 16.10 12.33 -17.24
CA VAL A 27 14.95 13.10 -16.75
C VAL A 27 13.83 12.19 -16.28
N ALA A 28 13.59 11.08 -16.98
CA ALA A 28 12.45 10.19 -16.70
C ALA A 28 12.65 9.33 -15.46
N LEU A 29 13.86 8.81 -15.20
CA LEU A 29 14.12 7.91 -14.07
C LEU A 29 13.75 8.50 -12.71
N PRO A 30 14.14 9.73 -12.34
CA PRO A 30 13.74 10.33 -11.08
C PRO A 30 12.22 10.46 -10.93
N LYS A 31 11.51 10.75 -12.02
CA LYS A 31 10.04 10.84 -12.02
C LYS A 31 9.38 9.51 -11.71
N PHE A 32 9.86 8.41 -12.33
CA PHE A 32 9.34 7.08 -12.07
C PHE A 32 9.60 6.60 -10.65
N VAL A 33 10.75 6.91 -10.08
CA VAL A 33 11.07 6.56 -8.69
C VAL A 33 10.11 7.25 -7.72
N ASN A 34 9.82 8.53 -7.94
CA ASN A 34 8.88 9.27 -7.09
C ASN A 34 7.45 8.72 -7.19
N VAL A 35 7.00 8.35 -8.39
CA VAL A 35 5.67 7.75 -8.59
C VAL A 35 5.57 6.39 -7.91
N ASP A 36 6.63 5.60 -7.91
CA ASP A 36 6.66 4.31 -7.22
C ASP A 36 6.48 4.47 -5.71
N ASP A 37 7.16 5.41 -5.10
CA ASP A 37 7.02 5.70 -3.67
C ASP A 37 5.61 6.20 -3.33
N ASP A 38 5.06 7.08 -4.14
CA ASP A 38 3.69 7.59 -3.96
C ASP A 38 2.66 6.46 -4.12
N ALA A 39 2.87 5.56 -5.07
CA ALA A 39 1.99 4.40 -5.27
C ALA A 39 2.04 3.45 -4.08
N LYS A 40 3.22 3.19 -3.53
CA LYS A 40 3.39 2.37 -2.31
C LYS A 40 2.68 3.00 -1.12
N GLN A 41 2.84 4.31 -0.93
CA GLN A 41 2.16 5.02 0.15
C GLN A 41 0.64 5.00 -0.03
N ALA A 42 0.14 5.19 -1.25
CA ALA A 42 -1.29 5.12 -1.54
C ALA A 42 -1.87 3.73 -1.25
N ALA A 43 -1.13 2.67 -1.58
CA ALA A 43 -1.55 1.30 -1.30
C ALA A 43 -1.67 1.05 0.20
N VAL A 44 -0.70 1.49 0.99
CA VAL A 44 -0.73 1.34 2.46
C VAL A 44 -1.87 2.17 3.06
N ASN A 45 -2.09 3.38 2.57
CA ASN A 45 -3.22 4.23 2.99
C ASN A 45 -4.58 3.56 2.69
N GLY A 46 -4.69 2.89 1.54
CA GLY A 46 -5.90 2.15 1.17
C GLY A 46 -6.19 1.00 2.12
N VAL A 47 -5.18 0.24 2.49
CA VAL A 47 -5.32 -0.87 3.47
C VAL A 47 -5.65 -0.31 4.85
N ALA A 48 -5.04 0.79 5.26
CA ALA A 48 -5.38 1.46 6.52
C ALA A 48 -6.85 1.89 6.57
N GLY A 49 -7.36 2.44 5.48
CA GLY A 49 -8.79 2.77 5.35
C GLY A 49 -9.70 1.55 5.45
N ALA A 50 -9.31 0.45 4.80
CA ALA A 50 -10.05 -0.81 4.89
C ALA A 50 -10.05 -1.37 6.33
N LEU A 51 -8.94 -1.29 7.03
CA LEU A 51 -8.82 -1.72 8.43
C LEU A 51 -9.72 -0.88 9.35
N SER A 52 -9.73 0.44 9.17
CA SER A 52 -10.59 1.34 9.93
C SER A 52 -12.07 1.01 9.73
N SER A 53 -12.48 0.78 8.48
CA SER A 53 -13.85 0.40 8.13
C SER A 53 -14.21 -0.96 8.70
N ALA A 54 -13.33 -1.95 8.58
CA ALA A 54 -13.54 -3.29 9.12
C ALA A 54 -13.71 -3.25 10.64
N SER A 55 -12.90 -2.44 11.33
CA SER A 55 -13.00 -2.26 12.78
C SER A 55 -14.36 -1.66 13.19
N ALA A 56 -14.83 -0.65 12.47
CA ALA A 56 -16.11 -0.01 12.74
C ALA A 56 -17.29 -0.98 12.52
N ILE A 57 -17.27 -1.72 11.43
CA ILE A 57 -18.29 -2.73 11.12
C ILE A 57 -18.28 -3.84 12.17
N ASN A 58 -17.10 -4.33 12.53
CA ASN A 58 -16.93 -5.36 13.54
C ASN A 58 -17.48 -4.91 14.89
N TYR A 59 -17.13 -3.70 15.29
CA TYR A 59 -17.62 -3.11 16.55
C TYR A 59 -19.15 -3.03 16.58
N ALA A 60 -19.76 -2.50 15.52
CA ALA A 60 -21.22 -2.41 15.42
C ALA A 60 -21.90 -3.79 15.45
N SER A 61 -21.35 -4.75 14.71
CA SER A 61 -21.88 -6.11 14.65
C SER A 61 -21.84 -6.80 16.01
N ARG A 62 -20.73 -6.66 16.72
CA ARG A 62 -20.53 -7.30 18.01
C ARG A 62 -21.31 -6.61 19.12
N LYS A 63 -21.49 -5.29 19.05
CA LYS A 63 -22.39 -4.56 19.96
C LYS A 63 -23.85 -4.98 19.77
N ALA A 64 -24.27 -5.23 18.53
CA ALA A 64 -25.62 -5.71 18.27
C ALA A 64 -25.82 -7.16 18.72
N ASN A 65 -24.79 -8.00 18.59
CA ASN A 65 -24.83 -9.40 18.96
C ASN A 65 -23.40 -9.89 19.25
N SER A 66 -23.12 -10.17 20.51
CA SER A 66 -21.80 -10.61 20.99
C SER A 66 -21.32 -11.94 20.37
N GLY A 67 -22.21 -12.73 19.78
CA GLY A 67 -21.84 -13.93 19.04
C GLY A 67 -21.37 -13.67 17.61
N LYS A 68 -21.41 -12.42 17.14
CA LYS A 68 -20.97 -12.01 15.80
C LYS A 68 -19.69 -11.21 15.88
N GLY A 69 -18.93 -11.22 14.76
CA GLY A 69 -17.67 -10.51 14.68
C GLY A 69 -16.56 -11.13 15.53
N ASN A 70 -15.49 -10.40 15.69
CA ASN A 70 -14.29 -10.82 16.40
C ASN A 70 -14.05 -9.91 17.60
N SER A 71 -13.51 -10.46 18.69
CA SER A 71 -13.03 -9.64 19.80
C SER A 71 -11.77 -8.88 19.35
N VAL A 72 -11.65 -7.65 19.78
CA VAL A 72 -10.51 -6.78 19.48
C VAL A 72 -9.99 -6.18 20.78
N ALA A 73 -8.79 -6.57 21.14
CA ALA A 73 -8.07 -6.03 22.29
C ALA A 73 -6.70 -5.46 21.89
N ASN A 74 -6.32 -5.65 20.63
CA ASN A 74 -5.05 -5.21 20.07
C ASN A 74 -5.24 -4.73 18.62
N CYS A 75 -4.39 -3.82 18.17
CA CYS A 75 -4.43 -3.36 16.77
C CYS A 75 -4.34 -4.52 15.77
N THR A 76 -3.58 -5.56 16.09
CA THR A 76 -3.42 -6.75 15.24
C THR A 76 -4.70 -7.55 15.06
N ASP A 77 -5.62 -7.49 16.02
CA ASP A 77 -6.86 -8.26 15.98
C ASP A 77 -7.82 -7.77 14.88
N VAL A 78 -7.67 -6.52 14.46
CA VAL A 78 -8.51 -5.94 13.40
C VAL A 78 -8.34 -6.66 12.07
N ALA A 79 -7.18 -7.26 11.80
CA ALA A 79 -6.95 -8.04 10.60
C ALA A 79 -7.93 -9.21 10.44
N ASN A 80 -8.42 -9.77 11.54
CA ASN A 80 -9.41 -10.86 11.53
C ASN A 80 -10.79 -10.41 11.04
N SER A 81 -11.06 -9.13 11.09
CA SER A 81 -12.32 -8.54 10.62
C SER A 81 -12.26 -8.08 9.16
N LEU A 82 -11.08 -8.13 8.55
CA LEU A 82 -10.89 -7.78 7.17
C LEU A 82 -11.27 -8.96 6.27
N GLN A 83 -12.10 -8.71 5.27
CA GLN A 83 -12.49 -9.74 4.32
C GLN A 83 -11.27 -10.21 3.51
N GLY A 84 -10.99 -11.49 3.57
CA GLY A 84 -9.79 -12.06 2.96
C GLY A 84 -8.52 -11.94 3.80
N GLY A 85 -8.58 -11.31 4.96
CA GLY A 85 -7.43 -11.10 5.84
C GLY A 85 -6.51 -9.97 5.35
N LEU A 86 -5.42 -9.81 6.08
CA LEU A 86 -4.41 -8.81 5.72
C LEU A 86 -3.64 -9.26 4.46
N PRO A 87 -3.46 -8.40 3.45
CA PRO A 87 -2.72 -8.76 2.24
C PRO A 87 -1.28 -9.18 2.56
N THR A 88 -0.72 -10.05 1.73
CA THR A 88 0.68 -10.49 1.89
C THR A 88 1.65 -9.32 1.85
N GLY A 89 2.60 -9.29 2.77
CA GLY A 89 3.58 -8.23 2.88
C GLY A 89 3.16 -7.05 3.77
N TYR A 90 1.93 -7.07 4.27
CA TYR A 90 1.44 -6.07 5.23
C TYR A 90 1.60 -6.58 6.66
N VAL A 91 1.98 -5.70 7.56
CA VAL A 91 2.16 -6.01 8.98
C VAL A 91 1.52 -4.92 9.82
N ILE A 92 0.79 -5.33 10.85
CA ILE A 92 0.24 -4.40 11.83
C ILE A 92 1.14 -4.44 13.06
N THR A 93 1.54 -3.28 13.54
CA THR A 93 2.29 -3.16 14.78
C THR A 93 1.37 -3.47 15.97
N ALA A 94 1.78 -4.39 16.82
CA ALA A 94 1.02 -4.75 18.00
C ALA A 94 0.94 -3.57 18.97
N ALA A 95 -0.26 -3.24 19.39
CA ALA A 95 -0.53 -2.23 20.41
C ALA A 95 -1.86 -2.54 21.09
N ALA A 96 -1.85 -2.62 22.39
CA ALA A 96 -3.06 -2.91 23.17
C ALA A 96 -4.07 -1.77 23.06
N ILE A 97 -5.33 -2.15 23.03
CA ILE A 97 -6.46 -1.22 23.06
C ILE A 97 -7.35 -1.60 24.24
N THR A 98 -7.10 -0.98 25.35
CA THR A 98 -7.80 -1.28 26.61
C THR A 98 -8.22 0.01 27.32
N PRO A 99 -9.32 -0.01 28.05
CA PRO A 99 -10.30 -1.08 28.23
C PRO A 99 -11.18 -1.31 26.98
N ALA A 100 -12.12 -2.26 27.06
CA ALA A 100 -13.11 -2.46 26.01
C ALA A 100 -13.88 -1.16 25.71
N ASP A 101 -14.37 -1.03 24.47
CA ASP A 101 -15.05 0.17 23.96
C ASP A 101 -14.14 1.41 23.86
N THR A 102 -12.84 1.20 23.82
CA THR A 102 -11.86 2.28 23.60
C THR A 102 -11.49 2.34 22.11
N THR A 103 -11.44 3.56 21.59
CA THR A 103 -11.00 3.82 20.22
C THR A 103 -9.56 4.31 20.23
N LYS A 104 -8.71 3.66 19.43
CA LYS A 104 -7.32 4.01 19.21
C LYS A 104 -7.13 4.43 17.75
N THR A 105 -6.63 5.64 17.52
CA THR A 105 -6.53 6.23 16.18
C THR A 105 -5.15 6.11 15.58
N ASP A 106 -4.20 5.56 16.31
CA ASP A 106 -2.79 5.47 15.92
C ASP A 106 -2.28 4.02 15.81
N CYS A 107 -3.18 3.07 15.49
CA CYS A 107 -2.75 1.75 15.05
C CYS A 107 -1.99 1.88 13.73
N VAL A 108 -0.88 1.17 13.58
CA VAL A 108 0.03 1.31 12.44
C VAL A 108 0.03 0.05 11.60
N VAL A 109 -0.16 0.23 10.28
CA VAL A 109 0.07 -0.80 9.28
C VAL A 109 1.27 -0.41 8.41
N THR A 110 2.12 -1.38 8.09
CA THR A 110 3.38 -1.18 7.36
C THR A 110 3.45 -2.16 6.19
N ALA A 111 3.86 -1.67 5.05
CA ALA A 111 4.22 -2.48 3.88
C ALA A 111 5.16 -1.68 2.97
N ASN A 112 6.12 -2.35 2.33
CA ASN A 112 7.06 -1.74 1.38
C ASN A 112 7.78 -0.51 1.97
N SER A 113 8.15 -0.56 3.23
CA SER A 113 8.79 0.55 3.98
C SER A 113 7.92 1.80 4.12
N LYS A 114 6.63 1.70 3.86
CA LYS A 114 5.64 2.77 4.06
C LYS A 114 4.71 2.40 5.20
N THR A 115 4.27 3.39 5.95
CA THR A 115 3.37 3.22 7.09
C THR A 115 2.13 4.07 6.91
N ALA A 116 1.03 3.63 7.54
CA ALA A 116 -0.18 4.43 7.66
C ALA A 116 -0.86 4.11 8.99
N ASN A 117 -1.54 5.10 9.54
CA ASN A 117 -2.34 4.92 10.74
C ASN A 117 -3.76 4.50 10.38
N PHE A 118 -4.35 3.68 11.23
CA PHE A 118 -5.77 3.34 11.13
C PHE A 118 -6.43 3.39 12.51
N THR A 119 -7.73 3.51 12.50
CA THR A 119 -8.54 3.58 13.71
C THR A 119 -9.10 2.21 14.05
N ALA A 120 -8.92 1.78 15.27
CA ALA A 120 -9.47 0.53 15.79
C ALA A 120 -10.22 0.79 17.08
N THR A 121 -11.34 0.09 17.26
CA THR A 121 -12.13 0.16 18.50
C THR A 121 -12.15 -1.22 19.14
N SER A 122 -11.76 -1.27 20.40
CA SER A 122 -11.75 -2.52 21.18
C SER A 122 -13.17 -2.96 21.50
N ILE A 123 -13.39 -4.26 21.49
CA ILE A 123 -14.65 -4.91 21.83
C ILE A 123 -14.38 -6.33 22.30
N ASN A 124 -15.05 -6.74 23.37
CA ASN A 124 -14.99 -8.12 23.89
C ASN A 124 -16.02 -9.01 23.23
#